data_e92d181cd82d370d55e935e1b8925ecd
#
_entry.id   e92d181cd82d370d55e935e1b8925ecd
#
_cell.length_a   1.000
_cell.length_b   1.000
_cell.length_c   1.000
_cell.angle_alpha   90.00
_cell.angle_beta   90.00
_cell.angle_gamma   90.00
#
_symmetry.space_group_name_H-M   'P 1'
#
loop_
_entity.id
_entity.type
_entity.pdbx_description
1 polymer ?
#
loop_
_entity_poly.entity_id
_entity_poly.type
_entity_poly.pdbx_seq_one_letter_code
_entity_poly.pdbx_strand_id
1 'polypeptide(L)'
;MNATDLPADIAQAATTEDLLSAVRAIAQGPLAQRAQAIDEGAYPEDLLKQLAAVGAMSAHIDQPGQPGDYMATIAAMAEAGKVCGATAFMMWCQSVCALYMDASGNPALKGERLVAHLSGAGLGGTGLSNPMKSFAQIEKFLLKATPTEGGYLVNGTLPWVSNLAGNHYFGAIASVVSDSGPAGQEVMFMLRCDAPGVTLKGCPKFSGMEGTGTYAVQCKDLFIGADDTVADPARPFIRNIRAAFVMLQCGIAAGIIQGAIDSMWAVEDQLGHVNQYLDDRPDQLQAELDDLLARVTVLAQTPYDSSNEFFLDVLNARVDGGELCLRAANSALMHQGARGYLMHSAVQRRVREAQFVAIVTPAIKHLRKEIAALCAEDMPA
;
A
#
# COMPACT_ATOMS: atom_id res chain seq x y z
N MET A 1 -28.40 -14.95 2.31
CA MET A 1 -28.70 -13.78 1.48
C MET A 1 -27.74 -13.85 0.32
N ASN A 2 -28.25 -13.86 -0.88
CA ASN A 2 -27.41 -13.99 -2.09
C ASN A 2 -26.67 -12.67 -2.34
N ALA A 3 -25.48 -12.76 -2.96
CA ALA A 3 -24.59 -11.65 -3.34
C ALA A 3 -25.18 -10.61 -4.32
N THR A 4 -26.50 -10.49 -4.40
CA THR A 4 -27.25 -9.67 -5.36
C THR A 4 -27.84 -8.39 -4.79
N ASP A 5 -27.63 -8.08 -3.51
CA ASP A 5 -28.23 -6.88 -2.88
C ASP A 5 -27.16 -5.86 -2.45
N LEU A 6 -26.23 -5.51 -3.34
CA LEU A 6 -25.44 -4.29 -3.20
C LEU A 6 -26.30 -3.09 -3.59
N PRO A 7 -26.34 -2.00 -2.79
CA PRO A 7 -27.04 -0.79 -3.20
C PRO A 7 -26.49 -0.29 -4.53
N ALA A 8 -27.38 0.03 -5.46
CA ALA A 8 -27.09 0.52 -6.81
C ALA A 8 -26.39 1.90 -6.87
N ASP A 9 -26.02 2.47 -5.73
CA ASP A 9 -25.49 3.83 -5.59
C ASP A 9 -23.97 3.92 -5.38
N ILE A 10 -23.20 2.83 -5.53
CA ILE A 10 -21.76 2.99 -5.81
C ILE A 10 -21.71 3.31 -7.30
N ALA A 11 -21.69 4.60 -7.65
CA ALA A 11 -21.44 5.07 -9.00
C ALA A 11 -20.01 4.72 -9.38
N GLN A 12 -19.79 3.45 -9.76
CA GLN A 12 -18.53 2.98 -10.30
C GLN A 12 -18.36 3.67 -11.66
N ALA A 13 -17.20 4.27 -11.88
CA ALA A 13 -16.87 4.84 -13.17
C ALA A 13 -17.15 3.82 -14.27
N ALA A 14 -17.83 4.23 -15.32
CA ALA A 14 -18.29 3.32 -16.38
C ALA A 14 -17.13 2.65 -17.12
N THR A 15 -15.95 3.28 -17.10
CA THR A 15 -14.71 2.76 -17.69
C THR A 15 -13.51 3.10 -16.82
N THR A 16 -12.36 2.43 -17.06
CA THR A 16 -11.10 2.76 -16.41
C THR A 16 -10.68 4.22 -16.70
N GLU A 17 -10.95 4.75 -17.90
CA GLU A 17 -10.64 6.15 -18.22
C GLU A 17 -11.52 7.14 -17.44
N ASP A 18 -12.81 6.83 -17.21
CA ASP A 18 -13.68 7.66 -16.37
C ASP A 18 -13.16 7.68 -14.92
N LEU A 19 -12.74 6.54 -14.39
CA LEU A 19 -12.10 6.44 -13.08
C LEU A 19 -10.86 7.32 -13.00
N LEU A 20 -9.94 7.17 -13.95
CA LEU A 20 -8.69 7.94 -13.96
C LEU A 20 -8.94 9.44 -14.14
N SER A 21 -9.93 9.82 -14.94
CA SER A 21 -10.35 11.23 -15.11
C SER A 21 -10.86 11.82 -13.78
N ALA A 22 -11.70 11.08 -13.05
CA ALA A 22 -12.18 11.51 -11.73
C ALA A 22 -11.03 11.63 -10.71
N VAL A 23 -10.11 10.67 -10.69
CA VAL A 23 -8.92 10.73 -9.81
C VAL A 23 -8.02 11.90 -10.17
N ARG A 24 -7.77 12.17 -11.45
CA ARG A 24 -6.99 13.34 -11.92
C ARG A 24 -7.62 14.64 -11.46
N ALA A 25 -8.94 14.77 -11.53
CA ALA A 25 -9.65 15.96 -11.05
C ALA A 25 -9.44 16.18 -9.55
N ILE A 26 -9.52 15.13 -8.72
CA ILE A 26 -9.23 15.20 -7.30
C ILE A 26 -7.75 15.52 -7.05
N ALA A 27 -6.84 14.87 -7.78
CA ALA A 27 -5.40 15.03 -7.61
C ALA A 27 -4.92 16.44 -7.97
N GLN A 28 -5.32 16.95 -9.14
CA GLN A 28 -4.93 18.30 -9.62
C GLN A 28 -5.68 19.44 -8.92
N GLY A 29 -6.82 19.16 -8.33
CA GLY A 29 -7.65 20.11 -7.59
C GLY A 29 -7.35 20.10 -6.08
N PRO A 30 -8.22 19.51 -5.25
CA PRO A 30 -8.14 19.60 -3.79
C PRO A 30 -6.89 18.93 -3.19
N LEU A 31 -6.36 17.85 -3.80
CA LEU A 31 -5.15 17.19 -3.31
C LEU A 31 -3.91 18.07 -3.53
N ALA A 32 -3.77 18.70 -4.71
CA ALA A 32 -2.64 19.58 -5.01
C ALA A 32 -2.58 20.78 -4.04
N GLN A 33 -3.73 21.35 -3.68
CA GLN A 33 -3.83 22.45 -2.72
C GLN A 33 -3.41 22.05 -1.30
N ARG A 34 -3.53 20.78 -0.94
CA ARG A 34 -3.27 20.26 0.41
C ARG A 34 -1.99 19.44 0.54
N ALA A 35 -1.27 19.19 -0.57
CA ALA A 35 -0.10 18.32 -0.57
C ALA A 35 0.99 18.76 0.43
N GLN A 36 1.21 20.07 0.59
CA GLN A 36 2.15 20.61 1.57
C GLN A 36 1.65 20.37 3.01
N ALA A 37 0.38 20.61 3.32
CA ALA A 37 -0.18 20.36 4.64
C ALA A 37 -0.15 18.86 4.99
N ILE A 38 -0.34 17.99 4.01
CA ILE A 38 -0.22 16.53 4.18
C ILE A 38 1.23 16.15 4.49
N ASP A 39 2.20 16.73 3.78
CA ASP A 39 3.64 16.52 4.08
C ASP A 39 4.00 16.97 5.50
N GLU A 40 3.33 18.01 6.02
CA GLU A 40 3.50 18.55 7.36
C GLU A 40 2.71 17.83 8.46
N GLY A 41 1.89 16.81 8.11
CA GLY A 41 1.21 15.94 9.06
C GLY A 41 -0.32 16.02 9.07
N ALA A 42 -0.95 16.80 8.19
CA ALA A 42 -2.40 16.81 8.07
C ALA A 42 -2.93 15.52 7.45
N TYR A 43 -3.72 14.76 8.19
CA TYR A 43 -4.34 13.53 7.65
C TYR A 43 -5.54 13.89 6.75
N PRO A 44 -5.55 13.46 5.47
CA PRO A 44 -6.54 13.89 4.48
C PRO A 44 -7.74 12.95 4.40
N GLU A 45 -8.44 12.68 5.51
CA GLU A 45 -9.54 11.72 5.59
C GLU A 45 -10.64 11.97 4.54
N ASP A 46 -11.03 13.23 4.36
CA ASP A 46 -12.03 13.63 3.39
C ASP A 46 -11.63 13.40 1.94
N LEU A 47 -10.34 13.58 1.61
CA LEU A 47 -9.82 13.27 0.26
C LEU A 47 -9.76 11.77 0.03
N LEU A 48 -9.40 10.98 1.03
CA LEU A 48 -9.44 9.52 0.93
C LEU A 48 -10.86 9.01 0.70
N LYS A 49 -11.86 9.59 1.39
CA LYS A 49 -13.27 9.27 1.15
C LYS A 49 -13.73 9.65 -0.27
N GLN A 50 -13.30 10.80 -0.80
CA GLN A 50 -13.59 11.20 -2.18
C GLN A 50 -12.96 10.22 -3.18
N LEU A 51 -11.70 9.80 -2.97
CA LEU A 51 -11.02 8.82 -3.81
C LEU A 51 -11.69 7.44 -3.74
N ALA A 52 -12.16 7.02 -2.56
CA ALA A 52 -12.92 5.78 -2.42
C ALA A 52 -14.25 5.86 -3.16
N ALA A 53 -14.98 6.96 -3.03
CA ALA A 53 -16.30 7.15 -3.65
C ALA A 53 -16.26 7.07 -5.18
N VAL A 54 -15.13 7.38 -5.82
CA VAL A 54 -14.95 7.20 -7.27
C VAL A 54 -14.38 5.82 -7.65
N GLY A 55 -14.19 4.91 -6.67
CA GLY A 55 -13.68 3.55 -6.92
C GLY A 55 -12.16 3.42 -7.01
N ALA A 56 -11.40 4.48 -6.72
CA ALA A 56 -9.94 4.53 -6.92
C ALA A 56 -9.15 3.51 -6.08
N MET A 57 -9.73 2.99 -5.00
CA MET A 57 -9.10 2.06 -4.08
C MET A 57 -9.79 0.69 -4.05
N SER A 58 -10.74 0.45 -4.94
CA SER A 58 -11.57 -0.76 -4.97
C SER A 58 -11.72 -1.40 -6.35
N ALA A 59 -11.18 -0.80 -7.40
CA ALA A 59 -11.30 -1.31 -8.77
C ALA A 59 -10.71 -2.74 -8.94
N HIS A 60 -9.75 -3.15 -8.09
CA HIS A 60 -9.17 -4.50 -8.08
C HIS A 60 -10.06 -5.58 -7.44
N ILE A 61 -11.18 -5.20 -6.83
CA ILE A 61 -12.13 -6.13 -6.20
C ILE A 61 -13.24 -6.46 -7.17
N ASP A 62 -13.56 -7.75 -7.32
CA ASP A 62 -14.67 -8.20 -8.14
C ASP A 62 -16.00 -7.57 -7.69
N GLN A 63 -16.75 -7.03 -8.64
CA GLN A 63 -18.09 -6.52 -8.42
C GLN A 63 -19.11 -7.31 -9.27
N PRO A 64 -20.37 -7.33 -8.92
CA PRO A 64 -21.38 -8.02 -9.73
C PRO A 64 -21.36 -7.58 -11.20
N GLY A 65 -20.97 -8.52 -12.09
CA GLY A 65 -20.87 -8.27 -13.54
C GLY A 65 -19.60 -7.55 -14.01
N GLN A 66 -18.66 -7.24 -13.12
CA GLN A 66 -17.40 -6.59 -13.45
C GLN A 66 -16.25 -7.26 -12.70
N PRO A 67 -15.30 -7.93 -13.40
CA PRO A 67 -14.11 -8.47 -12.79
C PRO A 67 -13.20 -7.36 -12.25
N GLY A 68 -12.48 -7.64 -11.19
CA GLY A 68 -11.51 -6.71 -10.61
C GLY A 68 -10.37 -6.38 -11.57
N ASP A 69 -10.03 -5.10 -11.63
CA ASP A 69 -8.94 -4.56 -12.45
C ASP A 69 -7.82 -4.01 -11.55
N TYR A 70 -6.79 -4.80 -11.34
CA TYR A 70 -5.62 -4.43 -10.55
C TYR A 70 -4.86 -3.26 -11.18
N MET A 71 -4.79 -3.23 -12.53
CA MET A 71 -4.08 -2.16 -13.22
C MET A 71 -4.81 -0.82 -13.09
N ALA A 72 -6.14 -0.81 -13.09
CA ALA A 72 -6.93 0.40 -12.82
C ALA A 72 -6.65 0.97 -11.42
N THR A 73 -6.56 0.11 -10.39
CA THR A 73 -6.20 0.54 -9.03
C THR A 73 -4.76 1.07 -8.95
N ILE A 74 -3.80 0.41 -9.60
CA ILE A 74 -2.40 0.84 -9.69
C ILE A 74 -2.30 2.21 -10.38
N ALA A 75 -2.99 2.38 -11.51
CA ALA A 75 -3.01 3.64 -12.26
C ALA A 75 -3.67 4.77 -11.46
N ALA A 76 -4.76 4.50 -10.74
CA ALA A 76 -5.40 5.47 -9.85
C ALA A 76 -4.47 5.93 -8.72
N MET A 77 -3.72 5.01 -8.09
CA MET A 77 -2.69 5.36 -7.12
C MET A 77 -1.58 6.22 -7.75
N ALA A 78 -1.16 5.88 -8.98
CA ALA A 78 -0.14 6.64 -9.69
C ALA A 78 -0.61 8.08 -9.97
N GLU A 79 -1.86 8.28 -10.40
CA GLU A 79 -2.40 9.63 -10.62
C GLU A 79 -2.37 10.49 -9.34
N ALA A 80 -2.75 9.93 -8.20
CA ALA A 80 -2.63 10.64 -6.91
C ALA A 80 -1.17 10.84 -6.50
N GLY A 81 -0.32 9.85 -6.74
CA GLY A 81 1.11 9.84 -6.39
C GLY A 81 1.94 10.88 -7.14
N LYS A 82 1.55 11.29 -8.36
CA LYS A 82 2.15 12.43 -9.09
C LYS A 82 2.14 13.69 -8.25
N VAL A 83 1.12 13.84 -7.42
CA VAL A 83 0.89 15.04 -6.59
C VAL A 83 1.36 14.82 -5.14
N CYS A 84 1.07 13.66 -4.54
CA CYS A 84 1.37 13.35 -3.15
C CYS A 84 1.57 11.86 -2.94
N GLY A 85 2.81 11.44 -2.70
CA GLY A 85 3.17 10.04 -2.44
C GLY A 85 2.57 9.51 -1.14
N ALA A 86 2.38 10.36 -0.12
CA ALA A 86 1.71 9.99 1.12
C ALA A 86 0.25 9.59 0.88
N THR A 87 -0.48 10.31 0.00
CA THR A 87 -1.85 9.93 -0.37
C THR A 87 -1.88 8.63 -1.15
N ALA A 88 -1.00 8.42 -2.13
CA ALA A 88 -0.89 7.15 -2.86
C ALA A 88 -0.61 5.97 -1.92
N PHE A 89 0.23 6.16 -0.91
CA PHE A 89 0.49 5.14 0.11
C PHE A 89 -0.75 4.82 0.96
N MET A 90 -1.52 5.82 1.37
CA MET A 90 -2.78 5.59 2.09
C MET A 90 -3.83 4.90 1.22
N MET A 91 -3.88 5.22 -0.09
CA MET A 91 -4.71 4.48 -1.06
C MET A 91 -4.30 3.01 -1.12
N TRP A 92 -3.00 2.72 -1.15
CA TRP A 92 -2.51 1.34 -1.08
C TRP A 92 -2.93 0.66 0.24
N CYS A 93 -2.80 1.33 1.39
CA CYS A 93 -3.24 0.78 2.68
C CYS A 93 -4.73 0.39 2.65
N GLN A 94 -5.58 1.25 2.08
CA GLN A 94 -7.00 1.00 1.91
C GLN A 94 -7.24 -0.18 0.96
N SER A 95 -6.57 -0.21 -0.19
CA SER A 95 -6.74 -1.27 -1.19
C SER A 95 -6.34 -2.65 -0.67
N VAL A 96 -5.22 -2.77 0.05
CA VAL A 96 -4.81 -4.06 0.62
C VAL A 96 -5.69 -4.50 1.78
N CYS A 97 -6.29 -3.55 2.51
CA CYS A 97 -7.29 -3.88 3.52
C CYS A 97 -8.56 -4.47 2.89
N ALA A 98 -9.01 -3.95 1.73
CA ALA A 98 -10.07 -4.54 0.91
C ALA A 98 -9.70 -5.96 0.45
N LEU A 99 -8.47 -6.13 -0.07
CA LEU A 99 -7.95 -7.43 -0.50
C LEU A 99 -8.03 -8.49 0.61
N TYR A 100 -7.73 -8.12 1.87
CA TYR A 100 -7.81 -9.08 2.99
C TYR A 100 -9.24 -9.54 3.24
N MET A 101 -10.21 -8.63 3.23
CA MET A 101 -11.61 -8.95 3.46
C MET A 101 -12.21 -9.74 2.31
N ASP A 102 -11.89 -9.35 1.07
CA ASP A 102 -12.41 -10.01 -0.13
C ASP A 102 -11.86 -11.43 -0.30
N ALA A 103 -10.55 -11.61 -0.15
CA ALA A 103 -9.91 -12.92 -0.28
C ALA A 103 -10.19 -13.86 0.92
N SER A 104 -10.71 -13.35 2.04
CA SER A 104 -11.02 -14.16 3.22
C SER A 104 -12.15 -15.16 2.94
N GLY A 105 -12.05 -16.35 3.51
CA GLY A 105 -13.15 -17.31 3.59
C GLY A 105 -14.24 -16.95 4.58
N ASN A 106 -14.05 -15.91 5.42
CA ASN A 106 -14.97 -15.51 6.47
C ASN A 106 -16.10 -14.60 5.93
N PRO A 107 -17.37 -15.07 5.90
CA PRO A 107 -18.47 -14.27 5.37
C PRO A 107 -18.76 -13.00 6.19
N ALA A 108 -18.41 -12.94 7.48
CA ALA A 108 -18.60 -11.76 8.31
C ALA A 108 -17.75 -10.55 7.86
N LEU A 109 -16.68 -10.78 7.11
CA LEU A 109 -15.83 -9.72 6.56
C LEU A 109 -16.33 -9.19 5.21
N LYS A 110 -17.15 -9.98 4.47
CA LYS A 110 -17.55 -9.67 3.08
C LYS A 110 -18.77 -8.76 3.01
N GLY A 111 -19.78 -8.93 3.76
CA GLY A 111 -21.04 -8.20 3.69
C GLY A 111 -20.91 -6.68 3.85
N GLU A 112 -21.63 -6.13 4.80
CA GLU A 112 -21.66 -4.69 5.08
C GLU A 112 -20.27 -4.08 5.36
N ARG A 113 -19.35 -4.85 5.96
CA ARG A 113 -17.99 -4.39 6.26
C ARG A 113 -17.20 -4.08 5.00
N LEU A 114 -17.20 -5.00 4.03
CA LEU A 114 -16.51 -4.78 2.75
C LEU A 114 -17.15 -3.64 1.98
N VAL A 115 -18.48 -3.59 1.90
CA VAL A 115 -19.21 -2.49 1.22
C VAL A 115 -18.86 -1.13 1.82
N ALA A 116 -18.90 -1.00 3.15
CA ALA A 116 -18.50 0.23 3.84
C ALA A 116 -17.04 0.62 3.56
N HIS A 117 -16.17 -0.38 3.46
CA HIS A 117 -14.75 -0.16 3.13
C HIS A 117 -14.56 0.33 1.69
N LEU A 118 -15.20 -0.33 0.72
CA LEU A 118 -15.09 0.01 -0.71
C LEU A 118 -15.63 1.40 -1.02
N SER A 119 -16.72 1.80 -0.34
CA SER A 119 -17.33 3.14 -0.48
C SER A 119 -16.57 4.27 0.26
N GLY A 120 -15.59 3.94 1.13
CA GLY A 120 -14.90 4.90 1.98
C GLY A 120 -15.69 5.34 3.23
N ALA A 121 -16.84 4.73 3.50
CA ALA A 121 -17.54 4.93 4.77
C ALA A 121 -16.72 4.38 5.95
N GLY A 122 -15.94 3.31 5.72
CA GLY A 122 -14.91 2.79 6.61
C GLY A 122 -13.53 2.95 5.98
N LEU A 123 -12.57 3.48 6.75
CA LEU A 123 -11.17 3.53 6.32
C LEU A 123 -10.32 2.54 7.11
N GLY A 124 -9.30 2.01 6.46
CA GLY A 124 -8.46 1.00 7.07
C GLY A 124 -7.04 0.95 6.53
N GLY A 125 -6.19 0.26 7.27
CA GLY A 125 -4.78 0.13 7.00
C GLY A 125 -4.28 -1.30 6.99
N THR A 126 -2.95 -1.43 7.08
CA THR A 126 -2.28 -2.72 7.15
C THR A 126 -1.20 -2.74 8.22
N GLY A 127 -1.27 -3.73 9.11
CA GLY A 127 -0.28 -4.02 10.14
C GLY A 127 0.70 -5.14 9.76
N LEU A 128 0.87 -5.42 8.45
CA LEU A 128 1.64 -6.56 7.97
C LEU A 128 3.16 -6.30 7.86
N SER A 129 3.64 -5.11 8.20
CA SER A 129 5.08 -4.82 8.15
C SER A 129 5.91 -5.81 8.99
N ASN A 130 5.55 -6.03 10.25
CA ASN A 130 6.25 -7.00 11.09
C ASN A 130 5.98 -8.44 10.66
N PRO A 131 4.72 -8.89 10.41
CA PRO A 131 4.47 -10.25 9.94
C PRO A 131 5.26 -10.64 8.69
N MET A 132 5.29 -9.80 7.65
CA MET A 132 6.04 -10.09 6.43
C MET A 132 7.54 -10.29 6.69
N LYS A 133 8.14 -9.44 7.53
CA LYS A 133 9.52 -9.61 7.97
C LYS A 133 9.74 -10.86 8.82
N SER A 134 8.73 -11.26 9.61
CA SER A 134 8.79 -12.47 10.43
C SER A 134 8.73 -13.72 9.57
N PHE A 135 7.89 -13.75 8.53
CA PHE A 135 7.85 -14.83 7.55
C PHE A 135 9.17 -14.97 6.79
N ALA A 136 9.81 -13.85 6.46
CA ALA A 136 11.13 -13.81 5.82
C ALA A 136 12.31 -14.00 6.81
N GLN A 137 12.05 -14.35 8.07
CA GLN A 137 13.08 -14.56 9.12
C GLN A 137 14.00 -13.35 9.34
N ILE A 138 13.46 -12.14 9.20
CA ILE A 138 14.17 -10.88 9.48
C ILE A 138 13.92 -10.42 10.92
N GLU A 139 12.68 -10.60 11.42
CA GLU A 139 12.25 -10.21 12.76
C GLU A 139 11.42 -11.33 13.39
N LYS A 140 11.14 -11.24 14.68
CA LYS A 140 10.16 -12.08 15.37
C LYS A 140 8.77 -11.41 15.32
N PHE A 141 7.70 -12.20 15.42
CA PHE A 141 6.34 -11.66 15.59
C PHE A 141 6.24 -10.81 16.86
N LEU A 142 5.71 -9.61 16.73
CA LEU A 142 5.52 -8.66 17.83
C LEU A 142 4.17 -8.83 18.51
N LEU A 143 3.15 -9.35 17.80
CA LEU A 143 1.87 -9.74 18.39
C LEU A 143 1.86 -11.24 18.69
N LYS A 144 1.29 -11.56 19.86
CA LYS A 144 1.07 -12.93 20.33
C LYS A 144 -0.41 -13.14 20.57
N ALA A 145 -0.96 -14.26 20.11
CA ALA A 145 -2.35 -14.65 20.27
C ALA A 145 -2.41 -15.90 21.16
N THR A 146 -3.06 -15.78 22.32
CA THR A 146 -3.33 -16.91 23.20
C THR A 146 -4.75 -17.40 22.93
N PRO A 147 -4.96 -18.69 22.60
CA PRO A 147 -6.28 -19.25 22.41
C PRO A 147 -7.15 -19.08 23.66
N THR A 148 -8.42 -18.73 23.48
CA THR A 148 -9.41 -18.63 24.54
C THR A 148 -10.77 -19.10 24.03
N GLU A 149 -11.78 -19.16 24.90
CA GLU A 149 -13.13 -19.50 24.47
C GLU A 149 -13.66 -18.50 23.43
N GLY A 150 -14.02 -19.01 22.26
CA GLY A 150 -14.57 -18.22 21.15
C GLY A 150 -13.56 -17.43 20.30
N GLY A 151 -12.24 -17.56 20.55
CA GLY A 151 -11.24 -16.83 19.78
C GLY A 151 -9.84 -16.74 20.40
N TYR A 152 -9.27 -15.56 20.39
CA TYR A 152 -7.90 -15.29 20.84
C TYR A 152 -7.81 -14.04 21.71
N LEU A 153 -6.94 -14.05 22.71
CA LEU A 153 -6.46 -12.84 23.39
C LEU A 153 -5.12 -12.42 22.80
N VAL A 154 -5.08 -11.21 22.23
CA VAL A 154 -3.90 -10.69 21.54
C VAL A 154 -3.18 -9.65 22.39
N ASN A 155 -1.86 -9.82 22.51
CA ASN A 155 -0.96 -8.93 23.25
C ASN A 155 0.26 -8.58 22.42
N GLY A 156 0.76 -7.34 22.56
CA GLY A 156 1.97 -6.84 21.92
C GLY A 156 1.84 -5.44 21.37
N THR A 157 2.82 -5.01 20.59
CA THR A 157 2.81 -3.66 19.99
C THR A 157 3.37 -3.70 18.57
N LEU A 158 2.60 -3.18 17.61
CA LEU A 158 3.06 -2.90 16.25
C LEU A 158 3.56 -1.44 16.20
N PRO A 159 4.80 -1.19 15.82
CA PRO A 159 5.39 0.15 15.96
C PRO A 159 4.85 1.18 14.96
N TRP A 160 4.48 0.77 13.75
CA TRP A 160 4.13 1.68 12.65
C TRP A 160 3.01 1.08 11.80
N VAL A 161 1.79 1.48 12.09
CA VAL A 161 0.61 1.14 11.28
C VAL A 161 0.02 2.42 10.74
N SER A 162 -0.12 2.52 9.44
CA SER A 162 -0.54 3.74 8.75
C SER A 162 -2.00 3.68 8.29
N ASN A 163 -2.52 4.83 7.90
CA ASN A 163 -3.91 5.06 7.50
C ASN A 163 -4.90 4.81 8.65
N LEU A 164 -4.53 5.23 9.86
CA LEU A 164 -5.33 5.02 11.06
C LEU A 164 -5.88 6.34 11.63
N ALA A 165 -7.08 6.20 12.21
CA ALA A 165 -7.71 7.14 13.14
C ALA A 165 -8.51 6.32 14.16
N GLY A 166 -9.14 6.95 15.14
CA GLY A 166 -9.80 6.27 16.24
C GLY A 166 -10.90 5.28 15.84
N ASN A 167 -11.59 5.52 14.73
CA ASN A 167 -12.67 4.67 14.20
C ASN A 167 -12.25 3.77 13.04
N HIS A 168 -10.96 3.74 12.70
CA HIS A 168 -10.42 2.91 11.61
C HIS A 168 -10.12 1.49 12.08
N TYR A 169 -9.75 0.64 11.12
CA TYR A 169 -9.34 -0.74 11.36
C TYR A 169 -8.22 -1.15 10.41
N PHE A 170 -7.57 -2.27 10.70
CA PHE A 170 -6.50 -2.77 9.85
C PHE A 170 -6.31 -4.28 9.99
N GLY A 171 -5.75 -4.90 8.95
CA GLY A 171 -5.36 -6.31 9.03
C GLY A 171 -4.06 -6.49 9.81
N ALA A 172 -4.02 -7.46 10.73
CA ALA A 172 -2.86 -7.81 11.53
C ALA A 172 -2.69 -9.32 11.65
N ILE A 173 -1.47 -9.76 11.97
CA ILE A 173 -1.15 -11.17 12.21
C ILE A 173 -0.43 -11.29 13.55
N ALA A 174 -0.83 -12.30 14.35
CA ALA A 174 -0.16 -12.69 15.58
C ALA A 174 0.34 -14.13 15.51
N SER A 175 1.47 -14.43 16.17
CA SER A 175 1.88 -15.81 16.40
C SER A 175 1.04 -16.41 17.51
N VAL A 176 0.51 -17.62 17.29
CA VAL A 176 -0.27 -18.36 18.30
C VAL A 176 0.70 -18.98 19.31
N VAL A 177 0.41 -18.77 20.59
CA VAL A 177 1.18 -19.31 21.70
C VAL A 177 0.30 -20.20 22.56
N SER A 178 0.88 -21.27 23.09
CA SER A 178 0.25 -22.17 24.05
C SER A 178 1.09 -22.23 25.33
N ASP A 179 0.59 -22.90 26.35
CA ASP A 179 1.33 -23.13 27.62
C ASP A 179 2.66 -23.86 27.41
N SER A 180 2.80 -24.63 26.32
CA SER A 180 4.04 -25.32 25.92
C SER A 180 4.98 -24.48 25.05
N GLY A 181 4.63 -23.23 24.75
CA GLY A 181 5.40 -22.29 23.91
C GLY A 181 4.74 -21.98 22.57
N PRO A 182 5.53 -21.49 21.57
CA PRO A 182 4.98 -21.16 20.25
C PRO A 182 4.37 -22.36 19.58
N ALA A 183 3.12 -22.26 19.13
CA ALA A 183 2.40 -23.34 18.43
C ALA A 183 2.85 -23.56 16.98
N GLY A 184 3.74 -22.71 16.45
CA GLY A 184 4.18 -22.76 15.04
C GLY A 184 3.11 -22.34 14.04
N GLN A 185 2.05 -21.68 14.53
CA GLN A 185 0.90 -21.23 13.76
C GLN A 185 0.72 -19.73 13.95
N GLU A 186 0.17 -19.08 12.95
CA GLU A 186 -0.18 -17.65 12.99
C GLU A 186 -1.67 -17.48 12.64
N VAL A 187 -2.33 -16.52 13.28
CA VAL A 187 -3.69 -16.11 12.97
C VAL A 187 -3.71 -14.68 12.41
N MET A 188 -4.46 -14.47 11.32
CA MET A 188 -4.71 -13.15 10.75
C MET A 188 -6.13 -12.68 11.10
N PHE A 189 -6.25 -11.41 11.44
CA PHE A 189 -7.50 -10.82 11.88
C PHE A 189 -7.60 -9.34 11.49
N MET A 190 -8.84 -8.83 11.44
CA MET A 190 -9.13 -7.40 11.38
C MET A 190 -9.19 -6.84 12.79
N LEU A 191 -8.46 -5.75 13.04
CA LEU A 191 -8.38 -5.09 14.34
C LEU A 191 -8.98 -3.69 14.23
N ARG A 192 -9.95 -3.36 15.09
CA ARG A 192 -10.52 -2.01 15.18
C ARG A 192 -9.70 -1.16 16.14
N CYS A 193 -9.41 0.08 15.76
CA CYS A 193 -8.61 1.01 16.56
C CYS A 193 -9.32 1.47 17.85
N ASP A 194 -10.66 1.42 17.90
CA ASP A 194 -11.50 1.75 19.04
C ASP A 194 -11.88 0.54 19.91
N ALA A 195 -11.36 -0.66 19.59
CA ALA A 195 -11.67 -1.87 20.36
C ALA A 195 -11.09 -1.81 21.78
N PRO A 196 -11.80 -2.37 22.80
CA PRO A 196 -11.25 -2.52 24.15
C PRO A 196 -9.90 -3.26 24.12
N GLY A 197 -8.90 -2.71 24.78
CA GLY A 197 -7.53 -3.28 24.78
C GLY A 197 -6.63 -2.72 23.70
N VAL A 198 -7.09 -1.81 22.82
CA VAL A 198 -6.29 -1.14 21.82
C VAL A 198 -5.93 0.28 22.26
N THR A 199 -4.67 0.67 22.06
CA THR A 199 -4.20 2.03 22.31
C THR A 199 -3.34 2.49 21.14
N LEU A 200 -3.74 3.61 20.49
CA LEU A 200 -2.94 4.30 19.47
C LEU A 200 -1.97 5.26 20.17
N LYS A 201 -0.68 5.16 19.86
CA LYS A 201 0.37 6.05 20.36
C LYS A 201 1.03 6.77 19.19
N GLY A 202 1.23 8.09 19.32
CA GLY A 202 1.94 8.87 18.31
C GLY A 202 3.36 8.34 18.09
N CYS A 203 3.82 8.43 16.84
CA CYS A 203 5.18 8.09 16.46
C CYS A 203 6.11 9.30 16.60
N PRO A 204 7.45 9.09 16.67
CA PRO A 204 8.41 10.16 16.47
C PRO A 204 8.25 10.80 15.08
N LYS A 205 8.69 12.05 14.94
CA LYS A 205 8.65 12.75 13.65
C LYS A 205 9.52 12.03 12.61
N PHE A 206 8.92 11.77 11.44
CA PHE A 206 9.61 11.18 10.30
C PHE A 206 10.22 12.25 9.39
N SER A 207 11.08 11.85 8.47
CA SER A 207 11.63 12.75 7.45
C SER A 207 10.61 13.11 6.36
N GLY A 208 9.57 12.32 6.20
CA GLY A 208 8.48 12.49 5.24
C GLY A 208 7.31 11.58 5.60
N MET A 209 6.22 11.65 4.84
CA MET A 209 5.02 10.83 5.04
C MET A 209 4.27 11.12 6.36
N GLU A 210 4.44 12.30 6.93
CA GLU A 210 3.87 12.68 8.23
C GLU A 210 2.33 12.62 8.25
N GLY A 211 1.66 13.00 7.16
CA GLY A 211 0.20 13.03 7.05
C GLY A 211 -0.45 11.67 6.82
N THR A 212 0.28 10.56 7.01
CA THR A 212 -0.25 9.21 6.72
C THR A 212 -1.04 8.57 7.85
N GLY A 213 -1.31 9.30 8.95
CA GLY A 213 -2.04 8.74 10.09
C GLY A 213 -1.35 7.49 10.65
N THR A 214 -0.03 7.59 10.92
CA THR A 214 0.79 6.46 11.38
C THR A 214 0.89 6.45 12.90
N TYR A 215 0.60 5.31 13.51
CA TYR A 215 0.64 5.10 14.95
C TYR A 215 1.39 3.83 15.33
N ALA A 216 1.95 3.84 16.55
CA ALA A 216 2.25 2.61 17.26
C ALA A 216 0.95 2.10 17.89
N VAL A 217 0.60 0.84 17.59
CA VAL A 217 -0.64 0.21 18.07
C VAL A 217 -0.30 -0.80 19.15
N GLN A 218 -0.69 -0.51 20.39
CA GLN A 218 -0.55 -1.41 21.52
C GLN A 218 -1.83 -2.21 21.72
N CYS A 219 -1.70 -3.53 21.78
CA CYS A 219 -2.75 -4.48 22.15
C CYS A 219 -2.47 -5.02 23.54
N LYS A 220 -3.46 -4.96 24.42
CA LYS A 220 -3.43 -5.53 25.77
C LYS A 220 -4.72 -6.29 26.00
N ASP A 221 -4.61 -7.61 26.10
CA ASP A 221 -5.73 -8.55 26.28
C ASP A 221 -6.87 -8.27 25.28
N LEU A 222 -6.52 -7.92 24.05
CA LEU A 222 -7.47 -7.65 22.98
C LEU A 222 -8.12 -8.96 22.55
N PHE A 223 -9.45 -9.05 22.70
CA PHE A 223 -10.19 -10.20 22.21
C PHE A 223 -10.46 -10.11 20.72
N ILE A 224 -10.13 -11.19 19.99
CA ILE A 224 -10.43 -11.39 18.59
C ILE A 224 -11.32 -12.60 18.46
N GLY A 225 -12.56 -12.39 18.00
CA GLY A 225 -13.53 -13.44 17.75
C GLY A 225 -13.53 -13.97 16.32
N ALA A 226 -14.40 -14.94 16.05
CA ALA A 226 -14.52 -15.55 14.73
C ALA A 226 -14.87 -14.54 13.63
N ASP A 227 -15.74 -13.56 13.92
CA ASP A 227 -16.19 -12.56 12.93
C ASP A 227 -15.07 -11.61 12.48
N ASP A 228 -14.01 -11.45 13.29
CA ASP A 228 -12.85 -10.62 12.96
C ASP A 228 -11.69 -11.45 12.39
N THR A 229 -11.75 -12.78 12.41
CA THR A 229 -10.70 -13.65 11.89
C THR A 229 -10.70 -13.64 10.38
N VAL A 230 -9.57 -13.25 9.77
CA VAL A 230 -9.36 -13.27 8.31
C VAL A 230 -8.97 -14.66 7.85
N ALA A 231 -8.00 -15.26 8.54
CA ALA A 231 -7.51 -16.61 8.24
C ALA A 231 -6.82 -17.25 9.46
N ASP A 232 -7.11 -18.52 9.67
CA ASP A 232 -6.50 -19.37 10.67
C ASP A 232 -6.34 -20.80 10.12
N PRO A 233 -5.10 -21.21 9.73
CA PRO A 233 -3.81 -20.50 9.85
C PRO A 233 -3.61 -19.37 8.82
N ALA A 234 -2.82 -18.34 9.19
CA ALA A 234 -2.59 -17.17 8.34
C ALA A 234 -1.63 -17.43 7.16
N ARG A 235 -0.63 -18.30 7.33
CA ARG A 235 0.46 -18.48 6.34
C ARG A 235 -0.03 -18.92 4.96
N PRO A 236 -0.94 -19.88 4.79
CA PRO A 236 -1.49 -20.24 3.48
C PRO A 236 -2.24 -19.08 2.82
N PHE A 237 -2.99 -18.32 3.60
CA PHE A 237 -3.71 -17.14 3.12
C PHE A 237 -2.74 -16.08 2.58
N ILE A 238 -1.69 -15.74 3.34
CA ILE A 238 -0.67 -14.80 2.91
C ILE A 238 0.03 -15.26 1.63
N ARG A 239 0.33 -16.56 1.51
CA ARG A 239 0.93 -17.11 0.28
C ARG A 239 0.05 -16.86 -0.95
N ASN A 240 -1.27 -16.95 -0.79
CA ASN A 240 -2.22 -16.73 -1.88
C ASN A 240 -2.31 -15.26 -2.32
N ILE A 241 -2.18 -14.30 -1.39
CA ILE A 241 -2.38 -12.87 -1.69
C ILE A 241 -1.07 -12.08 -1.81
N ARG A 242 0.11 -12.68 -1.51
CA ARG A 242 1.39 -11.95 -1.39
C ARG A 242 1.78 -11.22 -2.67
N ALA A 243 1.52 -11.82 -3.82
CA ALA A 243 1.83 -11.23 -5.12
C ALA A 243 0.98 -9.98 -5.36
N ALA A 244 -0.33 -10.06 -5.20
CA ALA A 244 -1.26 -8.93 -5.30
C ALA A 244 -0.89 -7.80 -4.32
N PHE A 245 -0.59 -8.14 -3.06
CA PHE A 245 -0.17 -7.19 -2.03
C PHE A 245 1.07 -6.40 -2.43
N VAL A 246 2.10 -7.07 -2.97
CA VAL A 246 3.36 -6.44 -3.38
C VAL A 246 3.17 -5.64 -4.68
N MET A 247 2.46 -6.20 -5.66
CA MET A 247 2.23 -5.59 -6.96
C MET A 247 1.49 -4.24 -6.86
N LEU A 248 0.47 -4.14 -5.99
CA LEU A 248 -0.24 -2.88 -5.75
C LEU A 248 0.69 -1.74 -5.31
N GLN A 249 1.83 -2.01 -4.67
CA GLN A 249 2.81 -0.97 -4.32
C GLN A 249 3.49 -0.31 -5.52
N CYS A 250 3.45 -0.93 -6.70
CA CYS A 250 4.00 -0.34 -7.91
C CYS A 250 3.29 0.97 -8.29
N GLY A 251 2.01 1.14 -7.91
CA GLY A 251 1.27 2.38 -8.12
C GLY A 251 1.85 3.57 -7.34
N ILE A 252 2.35 3.35 -6.12
CA ILE A 252 2.99 4.40 -5.31
C ILE A 252 4.27 4.87 -6.02
N ALA A 253 5.13 3.91 -6.40
CA ALA A 253 6.38 4.20 -7.09
C ALA A 253 6.14 4.92 -8.42
N ALA A 254 5.24 4.40 -9.26
CA ALA A 254 4.92 4.96 -10.57
C ALA A 254 4.46 6.42 -10.48
N GLY A 255 3.61 6.75 -9.51
CA GLY A 255 3.15 8.12 -9.32
C GLY A 255 4.28 9.09 -8.95
N ILE A 256 5.13 8.71 -7.99
CA ILE A 256 6.27 9.54 -7.57
C ILE A 256 7.28 9.71 -8.71
N ILE A 257 7.56 8.64 -9.47
CA ILE A 257 8.45 8.68 -10.65
C ILE A 257 7.88 9.65 -11.67
N GLN A 258 6.62 9.50 -12.07
CA GLN A 258 6.00 10.39 -13.04
C GLN A 258 6.01 11.84 -12.58
N GLY A 259 5.67 12.10 -11.31
CA GLY A 259 5.73 13.46 -10.76
C GLY A 259 7.15 14.04 -10.71
N ALA A 260 8.18 13.21 -10.60
CA ALA A 260 9.58 13.62 -10.72
C ALA A 260 9.92 13.98 -12.18
N ILE A 261 9.52 13.14 -13.14
CA ILE A 261 9.70 13.38 -14.58
C ILE A 261 8.98 14.67 -15.01
N ASP A 262 7.73 14.87 -14.60
CA ASP A 262 6.97 16.10 -14.87
C ASP A 262 7.69 17.33 -14.35
N SER A 263 8.35 17.23 -13.19
CA SER A 263 9.15 18.31 -12.60
C SER A 263 10.42 18.62 -13.38
N MET A 264 11.02 17.63 -14.07
CA MET A 264 12.16 17.84 -14.97
C MET A 264 11.71 18.56 -16.22
N TRP A 265 10.62 18.12 -16.86
CA TRP A 265 10.04 18.78 -18.02
C TRP A 265 9.64 20.23 -17.73
N ALA A 266 9.13 20.52 -16.54
CA ALA A 266 8.71 21.86 -16.16
C ALA A 266 9.85 22.91 -16.17
N VAL A 267 11.11 22.52 -16.18
CA VAL A 267 12.27 23.39 -16.23
C VAL A 267 13.10 23.26 -17.52
N GLU A 268 12.71 22.38 -18.41
CA GLU A 268 13.49 22.06 -19.61
C GLU A 268 13.71 23.30 -20.52
N ASP A 269 12.68 24.13 -20.72
CA ASP A 269 12.79 25.36 -21.52
C ASP A 269 13.82 26.35 -20.95
N GLN A 270 13.98 26.39 -19.61
CA GLN A 270 14.87 27.35 -18.96
C GLN A 270 16.26 26.77 -18.71
N LEU A 271 16.36 25.50 -18.34
CA LEU A 271 17.57 24.86 -17.85
C LEU A 271 18.08 23.72 -18.75
N GLY A 272 17.37 23.37 -19.82
CA GLY A 272 17.74 22.26 -20.71
C GLY A 272 19.16 22.40 -21.28
N HIS A 273 19.61 23.63 -21.54
CA HIS A 273 20.97 23.90 -22.05
C HIS A 273 22.08 23.50 -21.05
N VAL A 274 21.76 23.39 -19.73
CA VAL A 274 22.66 22.90 -18.68
C VAL A 274 22.30 21.46 -18.31
N ASN A 275 21.02 21.15 -18.19
CA ASN A 275 20.54 19.84 -17.75
C ASN A 275 20.89 18.71 -18.75
N GLN A 276 21.19 19.04 -20.04
CA GLN A 276 21.67 18.07 -21.01
C GLN A 276 22.96 17.34 -20.61
N TYR A 277 23.70 17.84 -19.63
CA TYR A 277 24.93 17.22 -19.11
C TYR A 277 24.69 16.33 -17.88
N LEU A 278 23.43 16.20 -17.43
CA LEU A 278 23.07 15.23 -16.38
C LEU A 278 22.91 13.83 -16.99
N ASP A 279 23.23 12.81 -16.19
CA ASP A 279 23.18 11.40 -16.62
C ASP A 279 21.77 10.95 -16.98
N ASP A 280 20.77 11.34 -16.18
CA ASP A 280 19.37 10.99 -16.40
C ASP A 280 18.61 12.11 -17.12
N ARG A 281 17.97 11.78 -18.22
CA ARG A 281 17.07 12.67 -18.95
C ARG A 281 15.62 12.26 -18.73
N PRO A 282 14.65 13.21 -18.75
CA PRO A 282 13.25 12.89 -18.47
C PRO A 282 12.63 11.90 -19.45
N ASP A 283 13.02 11.91 -20.72
CA ASP A 283 12.57 10.96 -21.75
C ASP A 283 13.11 9.53 -21.49
N GLN A 284 14.33 9.40 -21.01
CA GLN A 284 14.93 8.11 -20.67
C GLN A 284 14.21 7.49 -19.44
N LEU A 285 14.00 8.30 -18.40
CA LEU A 285 13.27 7.83 -17.20
C LEU A 285 11.80 7.51 -17.51
N GLN A 286 11.19 8.24 -18.48
CA GLN A 286 9.84 7.92 -18.95
C GLN A 286 9.81 6.56 -19.64
N ALA A 287 10.76 6.26 -20.53
CA ALA A 287 10.83 4.97 -21.19
C ALA A 287 10.97 3.81 -20.18
N GLU A 288 11.81 3.97 -19.14
CA GLU A 288 11.97 2.96 -18.08
C GLU A 288 10.69 2.78 -17.23
N LEU A 289 9.98 3.88 -16.95
CA LEU A 289 8.68 3.81 -16.29
C LEU A 289 7.64 3.09 -17.14
N ASP A 290 7.59 3.39 -18.43
CA ASP A 290 6.66 2.75 -19.37
C ASP A 290 6.92 1.25 -19.48
N ASP A 291 8.19 0.83 -19.55
CA ASP A 291 8.60 -0.58 -19.53
C ASP A 291 8.20 -1.28 -18.22
N LEU A 292 8.40 -0.63 -17.08
CA LEU A 292 7.96 -1.15 -15.79
C LEU A 292 6.43 -1.34 -15.75
N LEU A 293 5.67 -0.34 -16.18
CA LEU A 293 4.21 -0.40 -16.21
C LEU A 293 3.69 -1.45 -17.20
N ALA A 294 4.35 -1.64 -18.33
CA ALA A 294 4.01 -2.71 -19.28
C ALA A 294 4.17 -4.11 -18.63
N ARG A 295 5.26 -4.34 -17.88
CA ARG A 295 5.46 -5.58 -17.10
C ARG A 295 4.39 -5.76 -16.04
N VAL A 296 4.12 -4.74 -15.25
CA VAL A 296 3.10 -4.78 -14.20
C VAL A 296 1.72 -5.06 -14.79
N THR A 297 1.39 -4.52 -15.98
CA THR A 297 0.14 -4.79 -16.68
C THR A 297 -0.05 -6.28 -17.01
N VAL A 298 1.01 -6.96 -17.40
CA VAL A 298 0.97 -8.41 -17.65
C VAL A 298 0.76 -9.17 -16.33
N LEU A 299 1.51 -8.83 -15.29
CA LEU A 299 1.39 -9.46 -13.98
C LEU A 299 0.00 -9.25 -13.34
N ALA A 300 -0.59 -8.10 -13.58
CA ALA A 300 -1.92 -7.74 -13.05
C ALA A 300 -3.06 -8.61 -13.59
N GLN A 301 -2.84 -9.39 -14.65
CA GLN A 301 -3.85 -10.29 -15.21
C GLN A 301 -4.06 -11.56 -14.36
N THR A 302 -3.05 -11.97 -13.58
CA THR A 302 -3.12 -13.17 -12.73
C THR A 302 -2.65 -12.89 -11.30
N PRO A 303 -3.28 -11.94 -10.57
CA PRO A 303 -2.77 -11.41 -9.30
C PRO A 303 -2.71 -12.45 -8.17
N TYR A 304 -3.40 -13.56 -8.31
CA TYR A 304 -3.47 -14.66 -7.34
C TYR A 304 -2.64 -15.89 -7.76
N ASP A 305 -1.80 -15.78 -8.80
CA ASP A 305 -0.85 -16.84 -9.11
C ASP A 305 0.12 -17.00 -7.93
N SER A 306 0.08 -18.16 -7.29
CA SER A 306 0.86 -18.48 -6.08
C SER A 306 2.19 -19.18 -6.38
N SER A 307 2.55 -19.35 -7.67
CA SER A 307 3.82 -19.94 -8.08
C SER A 307 5.01 -19.09 -7.63
N ASN A 308 6.13 -19.73 -7.36
CA ASN A 308 7.35 -19.02 -6.98
C ASN A 308 7.91 -18.21 -8.15
N GLU A 309 7.80 -18.71 -9.37
CA GLU A 309 8.22 -18.02 -10.60
C GLU A 309 7.47 -16.69 -10.79
N PHE A 310 6.13 -16.72 -10.73
CA PHE A 310 5.31 -15.52 -10.80
C PHE A 310 5.65 -14.52 -9.69
N PHE A 311 5.79 -15.03 -8.46
CA PHE A 311 6.12 -14.16 -7.33
C PHE A 311 7.50 -13.53 -7.48
N LEU A 312 8.48 -14.24 -8.05
CA LEU A 312 9.81 -13.72 -8.38
C LEU A 312 9.71 -12.52 -9.34
N ASP A 313 8.87 -12.62 -10.38
CA ASP A 313 8.66 -11.53 -11.34
C ASP A 313 8.01 -10.29 -10.68
N VAL A 314 7.06 -10.50 -9.78
CA VAL A 314 6.45 -9.42 -8.98
C VAL A 314 7.47 -8.75 -8.06
N LEU A 315 8.32 -9.53 -7.39
CA LEU A 315 9.39 -9.00 -6.54
C LEU A 315 10.39 -8.15 -7.34
N ASN A 316 10.81 -8.64 -8.52
CA ASN A 316 11.71 -7.90 -9.41
C ASN A 316 11.08 -6.58 -9.88
N ALA A 317 9.82 -6.58 -10.36
CA ALA A 317 9.13 -5.37 -10.74
C ALA A 317 9.05 -4.36 -9.59
N ARG A 318 8.83 -4.83 -8.36
CA ARG A 318 8.79 -3.96 -7.16
C ARG A 318 10.17 -3.41 -6.78
N VAL A 319 11.25 -4.18 -6.97
CA VAL A 319 12.63 -3.70 -6.76
C VAL A 319 12.95 -2.62 -7.80
N ASP A 320 12.74 -2.91 -9.08
CA ASP A 320 13.01 -1.99 -10.19
C ASP A 320 12.26 -0.67 -10.00
N GLY A 321 10.96 -0.74 -9.66
CA GLY A 321 10.15 0.44 -9.35
C GLY A 321 10.67 1.25 -8.17
N GLY A 322 11.17 0.59 -7.12
CA GLY A 322 11.76 1.27 -5.95
C GLY A 322 13.08 1.97 -6.28
N GLU A 323 13.94 1.34 -7.05
CA GLU A 323 15.24 1.90 -7.48
C GLU A 323 15.07 3.03 -8.49
N LEU A 324 14.19 2.86 -9.47
CA LEU A 324 13.82 3.91 -10.42
C LEU A 324 13.22 5.12 -9.71
N CYS A 325 12.38 4.89 -8.68
CA CYS A 325 11.78 5.96 -7.89
C CYS A 325 12.83 6.81 -7.17
N LEU A 326 13.83 6.18 -6.53
CA LEU A 326 14.96 6.88 -5.91
C LEU A 326 15.75 7.70 -6.93
N ARG A 327 16.07 7.11 -8.09
CA ARG A 327 16.86 7.74 -9.15
C ARG A 327 16.10 8.92 -9.76
N ALA A 328 14.83 8.74 -10.13
CA ALA A 328 14.01 9.79 -10.73
C ALA A 328 13.82 10.99 -9.79
N ALA A 329 13.54 10.75 -8.50
CA ALA A 329 13.37 11.84 -7.53
C ALA A 329 14.66 12.63 -7.31
N ASN A 330 15.82 11.95 -7.20
CA ASN A 330 17.11 12.62 -7.09
C ASN A 330 17.48 13.37 -8.38
N SER A 331 17.20 12.80 -9.55
CA SER A 331 17.42 13.46 -10.82
C SER A 331 16.58 14.73 -10.96
N ALA A 332 15.30 14.67 -10.58
CA ALA A 332 14.44 15.86 -10.58
C ALA A 332 15.00 16.99 -9.69
N LEU A 333 15.59 16.62 -8.54
CA LEU A 333 16.25 17.60 -7.67
C LEU A 333 17.45 18.26 -8.36
N MET A 334 18.28 17.50 -9.06
CA MET A 334 19.41 18.04 -9.81
C MET A 334 18.96 18.93 -10.97
N HIS A 335 17.91 18.54 -11.71
CA HIS A 335 17.33 19.35 -12.79
C HIS A 335 16.77 20.69 -12.29
N GLN A 336 16.15 20.70 -11.11
CA GLN A 336 15.57 21.91 -10.49
C GLN A 336 16.64 22.78 -9.80
N GLY A 337 17.76 22.19 -9.41
CA GLY A 337 18.83 22.85 -8.67
C GLY A 337 18.37 23.41 -7.31
N ALA A 338 18.90 24.56 -6.90
CA ALA A 338 18.64 25.15 -5.57
C ALA A 338 17.15 25.39 -5.28
N ARG A 339 16.32 25.65 -6.28
CA ARG A 339 14.86 25.83 -6.09
C ARG A 339 14.19 24.53 -5.65
N GLY A 340 14.64 23.38 -6.19
CA GLY A 340 14.16 22.06 -5.81
C GLY A 340 14.57 21.66 -4.39
N TYR A 341 15.62 22.25 -3.83
CA TYR A 341 16.15 21.92 -2.50
C TYR A 341 15.40 22.56 -1.33
N LEU A 342 14.47 23.48 -1.61
CA LEU A 342 13.68 24.13 -0.58
C LEU A 342 12.66 23.14 0.03
N MET A 343 12.48 23.16 1.35
CA MET A 343 11.60 22.22 2.07
C MET A 343 10.15 22.21 1.57
N HIS A 344 9.63 23.35 1.13
CA HIS A 344 8.28 23.46 0.56
C HIS A 344 8.21 23.10 -0.94
N SER A 345 9.32 22.74 -1.56
CA SER A 345 9.35 22.29 -2.95
C SER A 345 8.71 20.90 -3.10
N ALA A 346 7.86 20.73 -4.10
CA ALA A 346 7.31 19.43 -4.44
C ALA A 346 8.41 18.41 -4.79
N VAL A 347 9.51 18.86 -5.36
CA VAL A 347 10.67 18.01 -5.70
C VAL A 347 11.34 17.50 -4.44
N GLN A 348 11.60 18.37 -3.43
CA GLN A 348 12.17 17.95 -2.16
C GLN A 348 11.24 16.98 -1.40
N ARG A 349 9.92 17.18 -1.45
CA ARG A 349 8.97 16.22 -0.89
C ARG A 349 9.09 14.86 -1.58
N ARG A 350 9.15 14.81 -2.92
CA ARG A 350 9.28 13.55 -3.68
C ARG A 350 10.57 12.79 -3.36
N VAL A 351 11.67 13.48 -3.10
CA VAL A 351 12.91 12.81 -2.63
C VAL A 351 12.66 12.04 -1.33
N ARG A 352 11.97 12.63 -0.36
CA ARG A 352 11.64 11.99 0.91
C ARG A 352 10.59 10.87 0.74
N GLU A 353 9.62 11.08 -0.12
CA GLU A 353 8.61 10.06 -0.49
C GLU A 353 9.26 8.87 -1.22
N ALA A 354 10.22 9.10 -2.12
CA ALA A 354 10.97 8.04 -2.79
C ALA A 354 11.82 7.21 -1.82
N GLN A 355 12.46 7.84 -0.83
CA GLN A 355 13.16 7.13 0.24
C GLN A 355 12.20 6.22 1.01
N PHE A 356 10.97 6.66 1.27
CA PHE A 356 9.96 5.81 1.90
C PHE A 356 9.58 4.63 1.02
N VAL A 357 9.40 4.80 -0.30
CA VAL A 357 9.12 3.69 -1.24
C VAL A 357 10.20 2.60 -1.17
N ALA A 358 11.45 2.99 -1.00
CA ALA A 358 12.57 2.04 -0.90
C ALA A 358 12.58 1.23 0.42
N ILE A 359 11.97 1.76 1.49
CA ILE A 359 12.01 1.15 2.83
C ILE A 359 10.66 0.62 3.33
N VAL A 360 9.53 0.99 2.69
CA VAL A 360 8.22 0.42 3.05
C VAL A 360 8.22 -1.09 2.83
N THR A 361 7.59 -1.82 3.74
CA THR A 361 7.64 -3.30 3.72
C THR A 361 6.77 -3.90 2.59
N PRO A 362 7.35 -4.82 1.78
CA PRO A 362 8.73 -5.28 1.82
C PRO A 362 9.71 -4.24 1.26
N ALA A 363 10.72 -3.87 2.05
CA ALA A 363 11.78 -2.95 1.64
C ALA A 363 12.69 -3.58 0.57
N ILE A 364 13.42 -2.80 -0.22
CA ILE A 364 14.32 -3.32 -1.28
C ILE A 364 15.24 -4.42 -0.74
N LYS A 365 15.85 -4.24 0.44
CA LYS A 365 16.70 -5.27 1.06
C LYS A 365 15.93 -6.56 1.41
N HIS A 366 14.65 -6.45 1.77
CA HIS A 366 13.77 -7.60 2.05
C HIS A 366 13.41 -8.31 0.74
N LEU A 367 12.98 -7.55 -0.29
CA LEU A 367 12.69 -8.09 -1.62
C LEU A 367 13.89 -8.85 -2.19
N ARG A 368 15.09 -8.28 -2.15
CA ARG A 368 16.32 -8.93 -2.62
C ARG A 368 16.66 -10.19 -1.84
N LYS A 369 16.39 -10.23 -0.52
CA LYS A 369 16.56 -11.45 0.29
C LYS A 369 15.60 -12.55 -0.17
N GLU A 370 14.33 -12.23 -0.41
CA GLU A 370 13.34 -13.20 -0.90
C GLU A 370 13.67 -13.68 -2.31
N ILE A 371 14.06 -12.80 -3.22
CA ILE A 371 14.53 -13.14 -4.57
C ILE A 371 15.69 -14.14 -4.48
N ALA A 372 16.70 -13.87 -3.66
CA ALA A 372 17.84 -14.77 -3.49
C ALA A 372 17.44 -16.13 -2.91
N ALA A 373 16.46 -16.18 -2.01
CA ALA A 373 15.95 -17.43 -1.44
C ALA A 373 15.19 -18.26 -2.50
N LEU A 374 14.31 -17.63 -3.29
CA LEU A 374 13.57 -18.29 -4.37
C LEU A 374 14.51 -18.83 -5.44
N CYS A 375 15.49 -18.04 -5.89
CA CYS A 375 16.49 -18.50 -6.85
C CYS A 375 17.35 -19.66 -6.34
N ALA A 376 17.58 -19.76 -5.02
CA ALA A 376 18.34 -20.88 -4.44
C ALA A 376 17.52 -22.16 -4.36
N GLU A 377 16.20 -22.08 -4.21
CA GLU A 377 15.29 -23.24 -4.23
C GLU A 377 15.20 -23.89 -5.62
N ASP A 378 15.37 -23.10 -6.70
CA ASP A 378 15.31 -23.55 -8.09
C ASP A 378 16.65 -24.13 -8.61
N MET A 379 17.75 -24.05 -7.84
CA MET A 379 19.05 -24.61 -8.23
C MET A 379 19.07 -26.13 -7.97
N PRO A 380 19.34 -26.96 -8.97
CA PRO A 380 19.53 -28.41 -8.74
C PRO A 380 20.72 -28.64 -7.79
N ALA A 381 20.52 -29.54 -6.81
CA ALA A 381 21.52 -29.93 -5.83
C ALA A 381 22.73 -30.63 -6.45
#